data_41d7aa8e455a6d95b78a286880e0286b
#
_entry.id   41d7aa8e455a6d95b78a286880e0286b
#
_cell.length_a   1.000
_cell.length_b   1.000
_cell.length_c   1.000
_cell.angle_alpha   90.00
_cell.angle_beta   90.00
_cell.angle_gamma   90.00
#
_symmetry.space_group_name_H-M   'P 1'
#
loop_
_entity.id
_entity.type
_entity.pdbx_description
1 polymer ?
#
loop_
_entity_poly.entity_id
_entity_poly.type
_entity_poly.pdbx_seq_one_letter_code
_entity_poly.pdbx_strand_id
1 'polypeptide(L)'
;MSLAETELITGGVSMYPTLETIRQLAQTKEYRRIPLCRELYADRYTPVEVMRILRKASRHCYLLESASQTEVWGRYSFLGYEPSMEITCTDGTLKIRTTDAEGKTEETVRQVTHPGDTLREIIRKYKTPVMEKMPPFTGGLVG
;
A
#
# COMPACT_ATOMS: atom_id res chain seq x y z
N MET A 1 -21.37 31.11 2.68
CA MET A 1 -21.80 30.19 1.60
C MET A 1 -20.63 29.30 1.28
N SER A 2 -20.76 28.07 1.71
CA SER A 2 -19.78 26.99 1.64
C SER A 2 -19.52 26.61 0.19
N LEU A 3 -18.27 26.67 -0.25
CA LEU A 3 -17.84 25.99 -1.46
C LEU A 3 -17.68 24.50 -1.13
N ALA A 4 -18.81 23.84 -1.02
CA ALA A 4 -18.94 22.42 -0.89
C ALA A 4 -18.32 21.72 -2.11
N GLU A 5 -17.53 20.69 -1.82
CA GLU A 5 -17.50 19.43 -2.53
C GLU A 5 -17.55 19.53 -4.06
N THR A 6 -16.42 19.85 -4.66
CA THR A 6 -16.23 19.47 -6.06
C THR A 6 -15.98 17.95 -6.06
N GLU A 7 -17.09 17.20 -6.03
CA GLU A 7 -17.11 15.79 -6.44
C GLU A 7 -16.66 15.74 -7.89
N LEU A 8 -15.46 15.26 -8.12
CA LEU A 8 -15.04 14.78 -9.42
C LEU A 8 -15.80 13.49 -9.70
N ILE A 9 -17.07 13.66 -10.14
CA ILE A 9 -17.94 12.58 -10.56
C ILE A 9 -17.48 12.16 -11.96
N THR A 10 -16.56 11.23 -12.04
CA THR A 10 -16.44 10.35 -13.18
C THR A 10 -17.03 9.01 -12.77
N GLY A 11 -18.32 8.80 -13.06
CA GLY A 11 -18.98 7.51 -12.90
C GLY A 11 -19.28 7.07 -11.46
N GLY A 12 -19.71 7.97 -10.56
CA GLY A 12 -20.27 7.61 -9.23
C GLY A 12 -19.28 7.04 -8.20
N VAL A 13 -17.98 7.18 -8.40
CA VAL A 13 -16.96 6.62 -7.52
C VAL A 13 -16.20 7.74 -6.82
N SER A 14 -16.42 7.90 -5.52
CA SER A 14 -15.70 8.90 -4.73
C SER A 14 -14.28 8.41 -4.37
N MET A 15 -13.33 9.33 -4.42
CA MET A 15 -11.97 9.10 -3.91
C MET A 15 -11.83 9.65 -2.49
N TYR A 16 -11.13 8.92 -1.64
CA TYR A 16 -10.84 9.33 -0.26
C TYR A 16 -9.34 9.15 0.05
N PRO A 17 -8.70 10.09 0.73
CA PRO A 17 -9.19 11.39 1.20
C PRO A 17 -9.34 12.41 0.07
N THR A 18 -9.96 13.58 0.37
CA THR A 18 -10.10 14.67 -0.58
C THR A 18 -8.72 15.29 -0.90
N LEU A 19 -8.62 15.96 -2.05
CA LEU A 19 -7.38 16.66 -2.44
C LEU A 19 -6.95 17.70 -1.41
N GLU A 20 -7.92 18.38 -0.78
CA GLU A 20 -7.64 19.36 0.28
C GLU A 20 -7.00 18.70 1.50
N THR A 21 -7.55 17.57 1.96
CA THR A 21 -6.99 16.79 3.07
C THR A 21 -5.56 16.31 2.75
N ILE A 22 -5.32 15.87 1.50
CA ILE A 22 -3.98 15.44 1.06
C ILE A 22 -2.99 16.61 1.13
N ARG A 23 -3.39 17.79 0.65
CA ARG A 23 -2.55 19.00 0.70
C ARG A 23 -2.20 19.40 2.13
N GLN A 24 -3.18 19.38 3.04
CA GLN A 24 -2.96 19.67 4.45
C GLN A 24 -1.98 18.66 5.08
N LEU A 25 -2.17 17.37 4.86
CA LEU A 25 -1.26 16.33 5.36
C LEU A 25 0.14 16.44 4.77
N ALA A 26 0.27 16.78 3.48
CA ALA A 26 1.56 16.98 2.84
C ALA A 26 2.33 18.18 3.40
N GLN A 27 1.65 19.24 3.80
CA GLN A 27 2.27 20.42 4.43
C GLN A 27 2.93 20.11 5.77
N THR A 28 2.41 19.13 6.52
CA THR A 28 3.01 18.73 7.81
C THR A 28 4.39 18.13 7.66
N LYS A 29 4.74 17.61 6.49
CA LYS A 29 5.99 16.86 6.20
C LYS A 29 6.23 15.66 7.12
N GLU A 30 5.22 15.26 7.89
CA GLU A 30 5.29 14.12 8.82
C GLU A 30 5.21 12.78 8.09
N TYR A 31 4.46 12.75 7.00
CA TYR A 31 4.16 11.52 6.25
C TYR A 31 4.85 11.52 4.90
N ARG A 32 5.53 10.43 4.58
CA ARG A 32 6.15 10.24 3.27
C ARG A 32 5.18 9.65 2.25
N ARG A 33 4.17 8.95 2.71
CA ARG A 33 3.12 8.34 1.90
C ARG A 33 1.77 8.69 2.50
N ILE A 34 0.81 9.03 1.66
CA ILE A 34 -0.58 9.26 2.05
C ILE A 34 -1.40 8.26 1.25
N PRO A 35 -2.11 7.33 1.91
CA PRO A 35 -2.92 6.34 1.21
C PRO A 35 -4.11 7.04 0.53
N LEU A 36 -4.44 6.56 -0.67
CA LEU A 36 -5.57 7.02 -1.45
C LEU A 36 -6.47 5.82 -1.73
N CYS A 37 -7.75 5.96 -1.43
CA CYS A 37 -8.74 4.91 -1.59
C CYS A 37 -9.76 5.29 -2.66
N ARG A 38 -10.10 4.31 -3.49
CA ARG A 38 -11.21 4.35 -4.42
C ARG A 38 -12.05 3.11 -4.21
N GLU A 39 -13.35 3.29 -3.97
CA GLU A 39 -14.28 2.18 -3.80
C GLU A 39 -14.90 1.79 -5.14
N LEU A 40 -14.92 0.50 -5.41
CA LEU A 40 -15.50 -0.09 -6.62
C LEU A 40 -16.35 -1.29 -6.23
N TYR A 41 -17.50 -1.45 -6.89
CA TYR A 41 -18.26 -2.69 -6.77
C TYR A 41 -17.54 -3.82 -7.50
N ALA A 42 -17.35 -4.95 -6.81
CA ALA A 42 -16.63 -6.12 -7.31
C ALA A 42 -17.51 -7.39 -7.27
N ASP A 43 -18.78 -7.25 -7.67
CA ASP A 43 -19.80 -8.30 -7.67
C ASP A 43 -19.51 -9.46 -8.63
N ARG A 44 -18.61 -9.27 -9.59
CA ARG A 44 -18.23 -10.26 -10.61
C ARG A 44 -16.96 -11.04 -10.32
N TYR A 45 -16.19 -10.66 -9.29
CA TYR A 45 -14.87 -11.22 -9.05
C TYR A 45 -14.68 -11.64 -7.60
N THR A 46 -14.22 -12.86 -7.41
CA THR A 46 -13.72 -13.31 -6.11
C THR A 46 -12.27 -12.84 -5.89
N PRO A 47 -11.78 -12.76 -4.64
CA PRO A 47 -10.38 -12.43 -4.37
C PRO A 47 -9.38 -13.34 -5.12
N VAL A 48 -9.71 -14.62 -5.27
CA VAL A 48 -8.87 -15.59 -5.99
C VAL A 48 -8.82 -15.29 -7.49
N GLU A 49 -9.93 -14.87 -8.09
CA GLU A 49 -9.96 -14.48 -9.50
C GLU A 49 -9.17 -13.19 -9.74
N VAL A 50 -9.32 -12.21 -8.85
CA VAL A 50 -8.50 -10.98 -8.89
C VAL A 50 -7.02 -11.34 -8.77
N MET A 51 -6.64 -12.24 -7.86
CA MET A 51 -5.26 -12.70 -7.72
C MET A 51 -4.72 -13.34 -9.01
N ARG A 52 -5.54 -14.13 -9.72
CA ARG A 52 -5.16 -14.72 -11.01
C ARG A 52 -4.89 -13.65 -12.08
N ILE A 53 -5.66 -12.55 -12.06
CA ILE A 53 -5.44 -11.41 -12.96
C ILE A 53 -4.13 -10.69 -12.60
N LEU A 54 -3.94 -10.37 -11.32
CA LEU A 54 -2.74 -9.69 -10.84
C LEU A 54 -1.45 -10.45 -11.13
N ARG A 55 -1.48 -11.80 -11.03
CA ARG A 55 -0.33 -12.65 -11.39
C ARG A 55 0.07 -12.59 -12.86
N LYS A 56 -0.83 -12.16 -13.75
CA LYS A 56 -0.49 -11.94 -15.16
C LYS A 56 0.13 -10.56 -15.38
N ALA A 57 -0.23 -9.59 -14.53
CA ALA A 57 0.25 -8.21 -14.61
C ALA A 57 1.57 -8.01 -13.86
N SER A 58 1.78 -8.72 -12.73
CA SER A 58 2.94 -8.55 -11.87
C SER A 58 3.57 -9.87 -11.48
N ARG A 59 4.89 -9.91 -11.47
CA ARG A 59 5.67 -11.05 -10.98
C ARG A 59 5.54 -11.21 -9.45
N HIS A 60 5.38 -10.10 -8.74
CA HIS A 60 5.25 -10.04 -7.29
C HIS A 60 3.85 -9.59 -6.92
N CYS A 61 3.07 -10.49 -6.38
CA CYS A 61 1.73 -10.21 -5.86
C CYS A 61 1.44 -11.10 -4.65
N TYR A 62 0.56 -10.62 -3.77
CA TYR A 62 0.15 -11.36 -2.58
C TYR A 62 -1.37 -11.32 -2.40
N LEU A 63 -1.88 -12.30 -1.68
CA LEU A 63 -3.24 -12.37 -1.17
C LEU A 63 -3.17 -12.76 0.30
N LEU A 64 -3.70 -11.90 1.16
CA LEU A 64 -3.88 -12.18 2.59
C LEU A 64 -5.38 -12.35 2.84
N GLU A 65 -5.75 -13.53 3.32
CA GLU A 65 -7.11 -13.85 3.73
C GLU A 65 -7.09 -14.24 5.21
N SER A 66 -8.03 -13.68 5.97
CA SER A 66 -8.17 -14.06 7.37
C SER A 66 -9.01 -15.33 7.48
N ALA A 67 -8.47 -16.35 8.14
CA ALA A 67 -9.24 -17.53 8.57
C ALA A 67 -10.03 -17.27 9.86
N SER A 68 -9.81 -16.12 10.53
CA SER A 68 -10.51 -15.77 11.77
C SER A 68 -11.84 -15.07 11.46
N GLN A 69 -12.90 -15.49 12.12
CA GLN A 69 -14.21 -14.85 12.08
C GLN A 69 -14.30 -13.58 12.97
N THR A 70 -13.16 -13.01 13.38
CA THR A 70 -13.17 -11.76 14.14
C THR A 70 -13.69 -10.63 13.28
N GLU A 71 -14.58 -9.81 13.84
CA GLU A 71 -15.38 -8.80 13.12
C GLU A 71 -14.57 -7.75 12.35
N VAL A 72 -13.30 -7.52 12.70
CA VAL A 72 -12.46 -6.47 12.12
C VAL A 72 -11.66 -6.99 10.92
N TRP A 73 -10.91 -8.08 11.06
CA TRP A 73 -10.01 -8.59 10.03
C TRP A 73 -10.67 -9.60 9.09
N GLY A 74 -11.63 -10.39 9.60
CA GLY A 74 -12.34 -11.41 8.81
C GLY A 74 -13.23 -10.85 7.69
N ARG A 75 -13.40 -9.53 7.64
CA ARG A 75 -14.20 -8.83 6.61
C ARG A 75 -13.44 -8.49 5.34
N TYR A 76 -12.12 -8.66 5.32
CA TYR A 76 -11.27 -8.20 4.24
C TYR A 76 -10.38 -9.31 3.70
N SER A 77 -10.23 -9.31 2.38
CA SER A 77 -9.10 -9.94 1.68
C SER A 77 -8.21 -8.83 1.15
N PHE A 78 -6.91 -8.90 1.44
CA PHE A 78 -5.96 -7.90 0.99
C PHE A 78 -5.11 -8.47 -0.15
N LEU A 79 -5.10 -7.76 -1.27
CA LEU A 79 -4.27 -8.10 -2.42
C LEU A 79 -3.32 -6.95 -2.72
N GLY A 80 -2.11 -7.29 -3.11
CA GLY A 80 -1.14 -6.30 -3.57
C GLY A 80 -0.31 -6.84 -4.72
N TYR A 81 0.19 -5.93 -5.52
CA TYR A 81 1.01 -6.22 -6.69
C TYR A 81 1.96 -5.04 -6.96
N GLU A 82 2.95 -5.26 -7.83
CA GLU A 82 3.93 -4.25 -8.21
C GLU A 82 4.56 -3.52 -7.01
N PRO A 83 5.31 -4.23 -6.15
CA PRO A 83 5.95 -3.59 -5.01
C PRO A 83 6.93 -2.51 -5.48
N SER A 84 6.87 -1.32 -4.89
CA SER A 84 7.84 -0.26 -5.15
C SER A 84 9.20 -0.50 -4.48
N MET A 85 9.29 -1.52 -3.63
CA MET A 85 10.52 -1.90 -2.94
C MET A 85 10.53 -3.41 -2.69
N GLU A 86 11.67 -4.03 -2.97
CA GLU A 86 11.98 -5.42 -2.62
C GLU A 86 13.17 -5.44 -1.67
N ILE A 87 13.06 -6.24 -0.61
CA ILE A 87 14.13 -6.39 0.38
C ILE A 87 14.42 -7.87 0.52
N THR A 88 15.65 -8.26 0.28
CA THR A 88 16.13 -9.64 0.51
C THR A 88 17.37 -9.62 1.39
N CYS A 89 17.49 -10.62 2.25
CA CYS A 89 18.70 -10.81 3.06
C CYS A 89 19.08 -12.29 3.07
N THR A 90 20.29 -12.58 2.60
CA THR A 90 20.86 -13.94 2.59
C THR A 90 22.28 -13.88 3.13
N ASP A 91 22.57 -14.67 4.13
CA ASP A 91 23.91 -14.75 4.77
C ASP A 91 24.47 -13.37 5.16
N GLY A 92 23.61 -12.51 5.73
CA GLY A 92 23.98 -11.14 6.14
C GLY A 92 24.08 -10.13 5.00
N THR A 93 23.97 -10.57 3.76
CA THR A 93 23.95 -9.67 2.60
C THR A 93 22.54 -9.17 2.35
N LEU A 94 22.29 -7.92 2.69
CA LEU A 94 21.01 -7.23 2.48
C LEU A 94 21.02 -6.52 1.12
N LYS A 95 20.00 -6.78 0.32
CA LYS A 95 19.72 -6.09 -0.95
C LYS A 95 18.41 -5.37 -0.85
N ILE A 96 18.39 -4.10 -1.21
CA ILE A 96 17.20 -3.28 -1.29
C ILE A 96 17.10 -2.78 -2.74
N ARG A 97 16.05 -3.18 -3.43
CA ARG A 97 15.71 -2.73 -4.77
C ARG A 97 14.49 -1.83 -4.69
N THR A 98 14.58 -0.62 -5.22
CA THR A 98 13.46 0.32 -5.31
C THR A 98 13.15 0.61 -6.76
N THR A 99 11.87 0.67 -7.09
CA THR A 99 11.38 1.05 -8.43
C THR A 99 10.54 2.31 -8.30
N ASP A 100 10.87 3.34 -9.05
CA ASP A 100 10.11 4.60 -9.10
C ASP A 100 8.87 4.50 -10.02
N ALA A 101 8.11 5.59 -10.10
CA ALA A 101 6.89 5.64 -10.91
C ALA A 101 7.18 5.56 -12.44
N GLU A 102 8.39 5.91 -12.85
CA GLU A 102 8.88 5.84 -14.23
C GLU A 102 9.44 4.45 -14.57
N GLY A 103 9.46 3.52 -13.60
CA GLY A 103 9.97 2.16 -13.76
C GLY A 103 11.50 2.04 -13.63
N LYS A 104 12.20 3.13 -13.26
CA LYS A 104 13.64 3.09 -13.02
C LYS A 104 13.91 2.35 -11.72
N THR A 105 14.83 1.41 -11.77
CA THR A 105 15.22 0.58 -10.64
C THR A 105 16.59 0.98 -10.09
N GLU A 106 16.68 1.13 -8.78
CA GLU A 106 17.93 1.33 -8.06
C GLU A 106 18.13 0.19 -7.05
N GLU A 107 19.33 -0.33 -6.97
CA GLU A 107 19.68 -1.41 -6.05
C GLU A 107 20.81 -0.98 -5.12
N THR A 108 20.62 -1.24 -3.83
CA THR A 108 21.62 -1.05 -2.78
C THR A 108 21.95 -2.40 -2.15
N VAL A 109 23.22 -2.73 -2.04
CA VAL A 109 23.69 -3.96 -1.39
C VAL A 109 24.60 -3.60 -0.22
N ARG A 110 24.36 -4.21 0.95
CA ARG A 110 25.19 -3.99 2.14
C ARG A 110 25.24 -5.23 3.04
N GLN A 111 26.32 -5.36 3.82
CA GLN A 111 26.40 -6.36 4.88
C GLN A 111 25.71 -5.86 6.14
N VAL A 112 24.89 -6.70 6.75
CA VAL A 112 24.17 -6.39 7.99
C VAL A 112 24.21 -7.57 8.94
N THR A 113 24.35 -7.27 10.23
CA THR A 113 24.26 -8.28 11.30
C THR A 113 22.82 -8.51 11.73
N HIS A 114 22.02 -7.44 11.73
CA HIS A 114 20.61 -7.45 12.17
C HIS A 114 19.70 -6.83 11.11
N PRO A 115 19.20 -7.60 10.14
CA PRO A 115 18.35 -7.09 9.06
C PRO A 115 17.04 -6.45 9.58
N GLY A 116 16.55 -6.88 10.76
CA GLY A 116 15.37 -6.30 11.40
C GLY A 116 15.51 -4.81 11.72
N ASP A 117 16.69 -4.30 11.97
CA ASP A 117 16.91 -2.88 12.24
C ASP A 117 16.67 -2.05 10.97
N THR A 118 17.11 -2.56 9.83
CA THR A 118 16.81 -1.93 8.52
C THR A 118 15.33 -1.94 8.23
N LEU A 119 14.62 -3.02 8.52
CA LEU A 119 13.16 -3.08 8.32
C LEU A 119 12.44 -2.05 9.20
N ARG A 120 12.84 -1.91 10.48
CA ARG A 120 12.28 -0.88 11.39
C ARG A 120 12.54 0.53 10.88
N GLU A 121 13.74 0.80 10.37
CA GLU A 121 14.10 2.10 9.77
C GLU A 121 13.22 2.42 8.56
N ILE A 122 13.04 1.45 7.66
CA ILE A 122 12.17 1.59 6.49
C ILE A 122 10.73 1.86 6.90
N ILE A 123 10.17 1.09 7.84
CA ILE A 123 8.81 1.29 8.34
C ILE A 123 8.64 2.70 8.91
N ARG A 124 9.58 3.18 9.71
CA ARG A 124 9.55 4.55 10.24
C ARG A 124 9.59 5.60 9.15
N LYS A 125 10.44 5.39 8.13
CA LYS A 125 10.59 6.31 7.00
C LYS A 125 9.32 6.42 6.15
N TYR A 126 8.55 5.34 6.04
CA TYR A 126 7.32 5.28 5.25
C TYR A 126 6.06 5.33 6.10
N LYS A 127 6.14 5.97 7.27
CA LYS A 127 4.97 6.22 8.12
C LYS A 127 3.84 6.87 7.32
N THR A 128 2.62 6.37 7.50
CA THR A 128 1.40 6.87 6.87
C THR A 128 0.43 7.39 7.93
N PRO A 129 -0.46 8.35 7.62
CA PRO A 129 -1.51 8.76 8.53
C PRO A 129 -2.55 7.65 8.73
N VAL A 130 -3.08 7.55 9.94
CA VAL A 130 -4.25 6.70 10.23
C VAL A 130 -5.50 7.50 9.86
N MET A 131 -6.40 6.90 9.09
CA MET A 131 -7.63 7.54 8.60
C MET A 131 -8.84 6.66 8.87
N GLU A 132 -9.91 7.25 9.43
CA GLU A 132 -11.09 6.51 9.90
C GLU A 132 -11.82 5.71 8.80
N LYS A 133 -11.86 6.23 7.58
CA LYS A 133 -12.56 5.59 6.45
C LYS A 133 -11.70 4.61 5.65
N MET A 134 -10.50 4.32 6.11
CA MET A 134 -9.61 3.36 5.45
C MET A 134 -9.75 1.96 6.05
N PRO A 135 -9.53 0.90 5.26
CA PRO A 135 -9.41 -0.44 5.81
C PRO A 135 -8.24 -0.52 6.79
N PRO A 136 -8.23 -1.51 7.71
CA PRO A 136 -7.22 -1.61 8.76
C PRO A 136 -5.79 -1.80 8.23
N PHE A 137 -5.64 -2.27 7.00
CA PHE A 137 -4.36 -2.41 6.31
C PHE A 137 -4.40 -1.63 5.00
N THR A 138 -3.58 -0.60 4.89
CA THR A 138 -3.48 0.28 3.71
C THR A 138 -2.19 0.10 2.93
N GLY A 139 -1.43 -0.94 3.23
CA GLY A 139 -0.13 -1.26 2.65
C GLY A 139 0.96 -1.35 3.70
N GLY A 140 2.14 -1.81 3.29
CA GLY A 140 3.27 -2.02 4.18
C GLY A 140 4.28 -3.00 3.60
N LEU A 141 5.09 -3.60 4.47
CA LEU A 141 5.98 -4.70 4.11
C LEU A 141 5.19 -6.01 4.23
N VAL A 142 5.26 -6.84 3.20
CA VAL A 142 4.67 -8.18 3.16
C VAL A 142 5.75 -9.16 2.73
N GLY A 143 5.91 -10.28 3.47
CA GLY A 143 6.87 -11.33 3.20
C GLY A 143 6.77 -12.47 4.19
#